data_f1791617b12030dc1b0eb6fc2059c8d9
#
_entry.id   f1791617b12030dc1b0eb6fc2059c8d9
#
_cell.length_a   1.000
_cell.length_b   1.000
_cell.length_c   1.000
_cell.angle_alpha   90.00
_cell.angle_beta   90.00
_cell.angle_gamma   90.00
#
_symmetry.space_group_name_H-M   'P 1'
#
loop_
_entity.id
_entity.type
_entity.pdbx_description
1 polymer ?
#
loop_
_entity_poly.entity_id
_entity_poly.type
_entity_poly.pdbx_seq_one_letter_code
_entity_poly.pdbx_strand_id
1 'polypeptide(L)'
;MAMELTERERIIRTYRHQDVDRIPMLDSAWKGTKKRWVLEGMPKGVSWEDYFDFDHLIRVQPDNSPRYEARILEEKERYRIRTTKWGSTEKVFYELDSTPETLSFYYDTPEKWEEAKQRMLTDYEDRIPWDYLKENYPKWEAEGRFKQLTVWFGFDVAHSRLTGTENMLVALLDEPEWAMDIFDTYLKTSLALCQKILDAGYKFDGIFWYDDMGYKGTPFFSAQTYRELLQPFHKKAVDWAHERGMVAELHSCGFIEPLLPDIVETGVDMLNPLEVKAGMDPQKLKTLYGDKIGFHGGINAQLWDDIDKVKAEMERIIPIMKEGGGYIFASDHSIPNSVSLENMREIATLAHKLGKY
;
A
#
# COMPACT_ATOMS: atom_id res chain seq x y z
N MET A 1 -24.79 9.83 24.53
CA MET A 1 -24.60 10.40 23.16
C MET A 1 -23.61 9.49 22.47
N ALA A 2 -23.90 9.05 21.24
CA ALA A 2 -22.93 8.31 20.49
C ALA A 2 -21.69 9.19 20.26
N MET A 3 -20.51 8.62 20.36
CA MET A 3 -19.25 9.33 20.10
C MET A 3 -19.19 9.56 18.57
N GLU A 4 -19.13 10.81 18.15
CA GLU A 4 -18.95 11.18 16.75
C GLU A 4 -17.50 11.58 16.57
N LEU A 5 -16.74 10.76 15.82
CA LEU A 5 -15.31 10.99 15.57
C LEU A 5 -15.12 11.63 14.21
N THR A 6 -14.12 12.50 14.10
CA THR A 6 -13.61 12.89 12.79
C THR A 6 -12.99 11.67 12.08
N GLU A 7 -12.91 11.71 10.76
CA GLU A 7 -12.28 10.69 9.94
C GLU A 7 -10.85 10.34 10.43
N ARG A 8 -10.03 11.39 10.63
CA ARG A 8 -8.67 11.25 11.14
C ARG A 8 -8.60 10.59 12.51
N GLU A 9 -9.47 10.99 13.45
CA GLU A 9 -9.51 10.41 14.80
C GLU A 9 -9.92 8.94 14.74
N ARG A 10 -10.94 8.60 13.94
CA ARG A 10 -11.40 7.22 13.74
C ARG A 10 -10.27 6.34 13.23
N ILE A 11 -9.56 6.77 12.20
CA ILE A 11 -8.46 6.01 11.61
C ILE A 11 -7.33 5.84 12.62
N ILE A 12 -6.84 6.90 13.26
CA ILE A 12 -5.76 6.81 14.26
C ILE A 12 -6.14 5.89 15.43
N ARG A 13 -7.36 5.99 15.94
CA ARG A 13 -7.84 5.11 17.01
C ARG A 13 -7.89 3.65 16.58
N THR A 14 -8.27 3.39 15.33
CA THR A 14 -8.27 2.03 14.78
C THR A 14 -6.87 1.43 14.75
N TYR A 15 -5.85 2.17 14.30
CA TYR A 15 -4.46 1.71 14.36
C TYR A 15 -4.00 1.40 15.80
N ARG A 16 -4.55 2.10 16.78
CA ARG A 16 -4.21 1.95 18.21
C ARG A 16 -5.13 1.02 18.98
N HIS A 17 -5.98 0.28 18.29
CA HIS A 17 -6.99 -0.62 18.91
C HIS A 17 -7.86 0.07 19.98
N GLN A 18 -8.18 1.34 19.76
CA GLN A 18 -9.03 2.15 20.65
C GLN A 18 -10.48 2.15 20.14
N ASP A 19 -11.42 2.46 21.06
CA ASP A 19 -12.83 2.54 20.71
C ASP A 19 -13.12 3.58 19.62
N VAL A 20 -13.94 3.20 18.67
CA VAL A 20 -14.39 4.03 17.54
C VAL A 20 -15.92 3.96 17.38
N ASP A 21 -16.49 4.93 16.70
CA ASP A 21 -17.93 4.96 16.37
C ASP A 21 -18.31 3.91 15.32
N ARG A 22 -17.43 3.68 14.36
CA ARG A 22 -17.50 2.63 13.34
C ARG A 22 -16.09 2.26 12.86
N ILE A 23 -15.95 1.13 12.19
CA ILE A 23 -14.71 0.83 11.47
C ILE A 23 -14.47 1.85 10.36
N PRO A 24 -13.22 2.28 10.09
CA PRO A 24 -12.90 3.04 8.90
C PRO A 24 -13.15 2.23 7.63
N MET A 25 -13.46 2.92 6.54
CA MET A 25 -13.65 2.34 5.22
C MET A 25 -12.69 3.00 4.26
N LEU A 26 -11.59 2.32 3.94
CA LEU A 26 -10.53 2.81 3.08
C LEU A 26 -10.26 1.77 1.99
N ASP A 27 -10.52 2.11 0.75
CA ASP A 27 -10.26 1.21 -0.38
C ASP A 27 -9.69 1.98 -1.56
N SER A 28 -9.37 1.30 -2.63
CA SER A 28 -8.98 1.87 -3.90
C SER A 28 -9.84 1.29 -5.03
N ALA A 29 -10.16 2.11 -6.02
CA ALA A 29 -10.89 1.66 -7.20
C ALA A 29 -10.05 1.91 -8.45
N TRP A 30 -10.01 0.94 -9.36
CA TRP A 30 -9.34 1.09 -10.64
C TRP A 30 -9.89 2.29 -11.43
N LYS A 31 -9.07 2.85 -12.32
CA LYS A 31 -9.51 3.97 -13.18
C LYS A 31 -10.75 3.62 -14.00
N GLY A 32 -10.79 2.40 -14.55
CA GLY A 32 -11.93 1.89 -15.28
C GLY A 32 -13.19 1.76 -14.42
N THR A 33 -13.06 1.32 -13.18
CA THR A 33 -14.16 1.25 -12.20
C THR A 33 -14.77 2.63 -11.98
N LYS A 34 -13.94 3.63 -11.65
CA LYS A 34 -14.38 5.02 -11.45
C LYS A 34 -15.02 5.60 -12.70
N LYS A 35 -14.45 5.35 -13.89
CA LYS A 35 -15.02 5.78 -15.17
C LYS A 35 -16.39 5.14 -15.43
N ARG A 36 -16.52 3.83 -15.15
CA ARG A 36 -17.79 3.10 -15.24
C ARG A 36 -18.86 3.73 -14.33
N TRP A 37 -18.55 3.99 -13.07
CA TRP A 37 -19.51 4.59 -12.14
C TRP A 37 -20.03 5.95 -12.59
N VAL A 38 -19.16 6.78 -13.17
CA VAL A 38 -19.58 8.06 -13.77
C VAL A 38 -20.52 7.84 -14.95
N LEU A 39 -20.30 6.83 -15.80
CA LEU A 39 -21.20 6.48 -16.90
C LEU A 39 -22.55 5.92 -16.41
N GLU A 40 -22.56 5.24 -15.27
CA GLU A 40 -23.74 4.67 -14.62
C GLU A 40 -24.50 5.67 -13.73
N GLY A 41 -24.04 6.95 -13.66
CA GLY A 41 -24.78 8.05 -13.03
C GLY A 41 -24.17 8.63 -11.75
N MET A 42 -22.94 8.26 -11.38
CA MET A 42 -22.22 8.99 -10.34
C MET A 42 -21.91 10.42 -10.82
N PRO A 43 -22.19 11.47 -10.04
CA PRO A 43 -21.97 12.85 -10.48
C PRO A 43 -20.50 13.12 -10.82
N LYS A 44 -20.26 13.82 -11.93
CA LYS A 44 -18.91 14.25 -12.31
C LYS A 44 -18.38 15.26 -11.29
N GLY A 45 -17.11 15.08 -10.87
CA GLY A 45 -16.43 15.99 -9.94
C GLY A 45 -16.68 15.69 -8.46
N VAL A 46 -17.53 14.73 -8.13
CA VAL A 46 -17.64 14.16 -6.78
C VAL A 46 -16.66 12.98 -6.69
N SER A 47 -15.88 12.92 -5.61
CA SER A 47 -15.04 11.76 -5.36
C SER A 47 -15.93 10.54 -5.08
N TRP A 48 -15.43 9.34 -5.37
CA TRP A 48 -16.20 8.14 -5.08
C TRP A 48 -16.27 7.91 -3.55
N GLU A 49 -15.26 8.34 -2.83
CA GLU A 49 -15.21 8.31 -1.38
C GLU A 49 -16.36 9.16 -0.79
N ASP A 50 -16.49 10.42 -1.22
CA ASP A 50 -17.61 11.28 -0.80
C ASP A 50 -18.98 10.71 -1.22
N TYR A 51 -19.05 10.09 -2.41
CA TYR A 51 -20.31 9.56 -2.93
C TYR A 51 -20.84 8.34 -2.15
N PHE A 52 -19.95 7.49 -1.64
CA PHE A 52 -20.29 6.29 -0.87
C PHE A 52 -20.07 6.46 0.64
N ASP A 53 -19.70 7.66 1.10
CA ASP A 53 -19.36 7.95 2.50
C ASP A 53 -18.21 7.07 3.03
N PHE A 54 -17.17 6.90 2.23
CA PHE A 54 -15.92 6.28 2.64
C PHE A 54 -14.98 7.31 3.25
N ASP A 55 -14.12 6.85 4.14
CA ASP A 55 -13.06 7.68 4.71
C ASP A 55 -11.97 7.95 3.65
N HIS A 56 -11.27 9.09 3.75
CA HIS A 56 -10.23 9.48 2.80
C HIS A 56 -8.84 9.19 3.34
N LEU A 57 -7.99 8.72 2.47
CA LEU A 57 -6.60 8.46 2.75
C LEU A 57 -5.70 9.30 1.84
N ILE A 58 -4.94 10.22 2.46
CA ILE A 58 -3.96 11.03 1.75
C ILE A 58 -2.60 10.35 1.86
N ARG A 59 -1.97 10.09 0.72
CA ARG A 59 -0.60 9.58 0.66
C ARG A 59 0.28 10.53 -0.13
N VAL A 60 1.41 10.89 0.45
CA VAL A 60 2.45 11.73 -0.18
C VAL A 60 3.71 10.90 -0.33
N GLN A 61 4.15 10.73 -1.58
CA GLN A 61 5.32 9.95 -1.91
C GLN A 61 6.40 10.84 -2.52
N PRO A 62 7.54 11.05 -1.83
CA PRO A 62 8.73 11.63 -2.46
C PRO A 62 9.32 10.70 -3.51
N ASP A 63 10.10 11.28 -4.44
CA ASP A 63 10.74 10.50 -5.50
C ASP A 63 12.06 9.89 -5.03
N ASN A 64 12.04 8.63 -4.64
CA ASN A 64 13.21 7.86 -4.24
C ASN A 64 13.82 7.03 -5.39
N SER A 65 13.42 7.28 -6.65
CA SER A 65 13.97 6.57 -7.81
C SER A 65 15.39 7.05 -8.18
N PRO A 66 16.15 6.25 -8.94
CA PRO A 66 17.44 6.67 -9.51
C PRO A 66 17.34 7.77 -10.58
N ARG A 67 16.11 8.15 -10.99
CA ARG A 67 15.84 9.22 -11.97
C ARG A 67 16.52 9.03 -13.32
N TYR A 68 16.45 7.82 -13.87
CA TYR A 68 16.79 7.63 -15.27
C TYR A 68 15.80 8.33 -16.18
N GLU A 69 16.26 8.69 -17.35
CA GLU A 69 15.41 9.36 -18.33
C GLU A 69 14.33 8.40 -18.86
N ALA A 70 13.08 8.79 -18.71
CA ALA A 70 11.95 8.04 -19.25
C ALA A 70 11.73 8.44 -20.71
N ARG A 71 11.81 7.48 -21.63
CA ARG A 71 11.66 7.68 -23.08
C ARG A 71 10.68 6.67 -23.65
N ILE A 72 9.87 7.10 -24.62
CA ILE A 72 9.07 6.19 -25.44
C ILE A 72 10.02 5.59 -26.49
N LEU A 73 10.17 4.26 -26.49
CA LEU A 73 11.01 3.52 -27.43
C LEU A 73 10.19 3.07 -28.64
N GLU A 74 8.92 2.70 -28.42
CA GLU A 74 8.01 2.27 -29.46
C GLU A 74 6.59 2.68 -29.08
N GLU A 75 5.79 3.11 -30.07
CA GLU A 75 4.37 3.40 -29.93
C GLU A 75 3.57 2.68 -31.00
N LYS A 76 2.57 1.90 -30.58
CA LYS A 76 1.65 1.15 -31.43
C LYS A 76 0.21 1.51 -31.07
N GLU A 77 -0.76 1.07 -31.88
CA GLU A 77 -2.18 1.33 -31.67
C GLU A 77 -2.70 0.87 -30.29
N ARG A 78 -2.21 -0.27 -29.77
CA ARG A 78 -2.70 -0.92 -28.53
C ARG A 78 -1.76 -0.83 -27.35
N TYR A 79 -0.49 -0.48 -27.54
CA TYR A 79 0.50 -0.41 -26.48
C TYR A 79 1.65 0.56 -26.83
N ARG A 80 2.41 0.92 -25.82
CA ARG A 80 3.73 1.56 -25.96
C ARG A 80 4.79 0.81 -25.17
N ILE A 81 6.03 0.86 -25.64
CA ILE A 81 7.23 0.45 -24.91
C ILE A 81 7.98 1.70 -24.48
N ARG A 82 8.34 1.77 -23.21
CA ARG A 82 9.05 2.92 -22.64
C ARG A 82 10.13 2.48 -21.66
N THR A 83 11.17 3.29 -21.49
CA THR A 83 12.04 3.24 -20.31
C THR A 83 11.35 3.96 -19.14
N THR A 84 11.77 3.65 -17.92
CA THR A 84 11.22 4.23 -16.69
C THR A 84 12.31 4.99 -15.94
N LYS A 85 11.91 5.83 -15.00
CA LYS A 85 12.83 6.50 -14.06
C LYS A 85 13.61 5.53 -13.16
N TRP A 86 13.20 4.26 -13.15
CA TRP A 86 13.85 3.17 -12.40
C TRP A 86 14.94 2.45 -13.21
N GLY A 87 15.05 2.74 -14.50
CA GLY A 87 15.98 2.07 -15.41
C GLY A 87 15.40 0.82 -16.09
N SER A 88 14.18 0.40 -15.76
CA SER A 88 13.51 -0.71 -16.42
C SER A 88 12.90 -0.29 -17.76
N THR A 89 12.65 -1.27 -18.64
CA THR A 89 11.86 -1.11 -19.86
C THR A 89 10.51 -1.81 -19.67
N GLU A 90 9.42 -1.09 -19.93
CA GLU A 90 8.06 -1.55 -19.72
C GLU A 90 7.23 -1.49 -20.99
N LYS A 91 6.33 -2.45 -21.15
CA LYS A 91 5.24 -2.44 -22.13
C LYS A 91 3.92 -2.10 -21.44
N VAL A 92 3.29 -1.02 -21.87
CA VAL A 92 2.05 -0.51 -21.29
C VAL A 92 0.93 -0.62 -22.31
N PHE A 93 -0.12 -1.36 -22.00
CA PHE A 93 -1.32 -1.46 -22.83
C PHE A 93 -2.31 -0.34 -22.48
N TYR A 94 -2.93 0.28 -23.50
CA TYR A 94 -3.82 1.42 -23.28
C TYR A 94 -5.20 1.06 -22.72
N GLU A 95 -5.66 -0.14 -23.06
CA GLU A 95 -7.02 -0.61 -22.72
C GLU A 95 -7.07 -1.50 -21.49
N LEU A 96 -5.90 -1.86 -20.91
CA LEU A 96 -5.83 -2.73 -19.75
C LEU A 96 -5.52 -1.91 -18.49
N ASP A 97 -6.44 -1.96 -17.53
CA ASP A 97 -6.14 -1.56 -16.16
C ASP A 97 -5.35 -2.70 -15.49
N SER A 98 -4.05 -2.73 -15.75
CA SER A 98 -3.12 -3.73 -15.18
C SER A 98 -1.75 -3.08 -14.95
N THR A 99 -0.94 -3.74 -14.13
CA THR A 99 0.49 -3.41 -14.04
C THR A 99 1.15 -3.59 -15.40
N PRO A 100 2.05 -2.66 -15.80
CA PRO A 100 2.83 -2.82 -17.03
C PRO A 100 3.64 -4.12 -17.04
N GLU A 101 3.82 -4.71 -18.21
CA GLU A 101 4.74 -5.82 -18.41
C GLU A 101 6.18 -5.29 -18.43
N THR A 102 7.02 -5.70 -17.48
CA THR A 102 8.44 -5.34 -17.50
C THR A 102 9.19 -6.26 -18.47
N LEU A 103 9.82 -5.66 -19.47
CA LEU A 103 10.55 -6.37 -20.52
C LEU A 103 12.03 -6.58 -20.17
N SER A 104 12.64 -5.64 -19.45
CA SER A 104 14.01 -5.74 -19.00
C SER A 104 14.28 -4.86 -17.78
N PHE A 105 15.26 -5.26 -17.00
CA PHE A 105 15.81 -4.51 -15.88
C PHE A 105 17.24 -4.11 -16.20
N TYR A 106 17.67 -2.94 -15.69
CA TYR A 106 19.02 -2.46 -15.92
C TYR A 106 20.04 -3.00 -14.91
N TYR A 107 19.60 -3.22 -13.67
CA TYR A 107 20.45 -3.60 -12.53
C TYR A 107 20.47 -5.10 -12.33
N ASP A 108 21.31 -5.78 -13.05
CA ASP A 108 21.53 -7.22 -12.98
C ASP A 108 22.85 -7.59 -12.27
N THR A 109 23.63 -6.58 -11.84
CA THR A 109 24.89 -6.77 -11.12
C THR A 109 25.12 -5.70 -10.04
N PRO A 110 25.94 -5.99 -9.00
CA PRO A 110 26.34 -5.02 -7.97
C PRO A 110 26.96 -3.72 -8.54
N GLU A 111 27.76 -3.81 -9.62
CA GLU A 111 28.43 -2.64 -10.19
C GLU A 111 27.41 -1.66 -10.81
N LYS A 112 26.39 -2.17 -11.50
CA LYS A 112 25.32 -1.33 -12.04
C LYS A 112 24.46 -0.73 -10.94
N TRP A 113 24.29 -1.45 -9.84
CA TRP A 113 23.60 -0.92 -8.67
C TRP A 113 24.34 0.27 -8.06
N GLU A 114 25.65 0.24 -7.97
CA GLU A 114 26.43 1.36 -7.41
C GLU A 114 26.20 2.67 -8.21
N GLU A 115 26.04 2.61 -9.54
CA GLU A 115 25.65 3.78 -10.34
C GLU A 115 24.30 4.35 -9.91
N ALA A 116 23.28 3.49 -9.73
CA ALA A 116 21.96 3.91 -9.28
C ALA A 116 21.99 4.53 -7.89
N LYS A 117 22.72 3.91 -6.97
CA LYS A 117 22.91 4.37 -5.61
C LYS A 117 23.45 5.79 -5.56
N GLN A 118 24.49 6.08 -6.35
CA GLN A 118 25.05 7.44 -6.45
C GLN A 118 24.02 8.46 -6.93
N ARG A 119 23.16 8.09 -7.88
CA ARG A 119 22.07 8.95 -8.36
C ARG A 119 21.01 9.20 -7.29
N MET A 120 20.72 8.22 -6.44
CA MET A 120 19.72 8.33 -5.38
C MET A 120 20.17 9.23 -4.23
N LEU A 121 21.47 9.33 -3.98
CA LEU A 121 22.04 10.09 -2.86
C LEU A 121 22.23 11.59 -3.16
N THR A 122 21.65 12.11 -4.24
CA THR A 122 21.75 13.49 -4.69
C THR A 122 20.38 14.16 -4.86
N ASP A 123 20.38 15.50 -4.91
CA ASP A 123 19.25 16.34 -5.32
C ASP A 123 17.96 16.11 -4.53
N TYR A 124 18.06 16.00 -3.21
CA TYR A 124 16.92 15.69 -2.35
C TYR A 124 15.79 16.72 -2.41
N GLU A 125 16.08 18.01 -2.64
CA GLU A 125 15.04 19.05 -2.70
C GLU A 125 14.06 18.83 -3.86
N ASP A 126 14.58 18.49 -5.04
CA ASP A 126 13.78 18.27 -6.25
C ASP A 126 12.98 16.95 -6.22
N ARG A 127 13.24 16.09 -5.20
CA ARG A 127 12.56 14.81 -5.02
C ARG A 127 11.27 14.90 -4.24
N ILE A 128 11.05 16.06 -3.62
CA ILE A 128 9.88 16.30 -2.77
C ILE A 128 8.84 17.10 -3.57
N PRO A 129 7.57 16.71 -3.55
CA PRO A 129 6.51 17.38 -4.30
C PRO A 129 6.04 18.66 -3.56
N TRP A 130 6.92 19.66 -3.42
CA TRP A 130 6.68 20.87 -2.63
C TRP A 130 5.46 21.65 -3.08
N ASP A 131 5.27 21.85 -4.39
CA ASP A 131 4.12 22.59 -4.92
C ASP A 131 2.81 21.88 -4.60
N TYR A 132 2.78 20.56 -4.74
CA TYR A 132 1.62 19.75 -4.38
C TYR A 132 1.29 19.83 -2.88
N LEU A 133 2.30 19.78 -2.02
CA LEU A 133 2.12 19.96 -0.58
C LEU A 133 1.61 21.36 -0.25
N LYS A 134 2.21 22.41 -0.80
CA LYS A 134 1.81 23.79 -0.57
C LYS A 134 0.36 24.07 -0.98
N GLU A 135 -0.07 23.50 -2.11
CA GLU A 135 -1.41 23.66 -2.64
C GLU A 135 -2.47 22.90 -1.82
N ASN A 136 -2.19 21.66 -1.44
CA ASN A 136 -3.22 20.74 -0.93
C ASN A 136 -3.21 20.59 0.59
N TYR A 137 -2.06 20.73 1.25
CA TYR A 137 -1.95 20.48 2.68
C TYR A 137 -2.91 21.34 3.56
N PRO A 138 -3.10 22.65 3.29
CA PRO A 138 -4.04 23.46 4.09
C PRO A 138 -5.48 22.94 4.00
N LYS A 139 -5.87 22.40 2.85
CA LYS A 139 -7.20 21.80 2.65
C LYS A 139 -7.33 20.51 3.47
N TRP A 140 -6.33 19.62 3.42
CA TRP A 140 -6.35 18.37 4.18
C TRP A 140 -6.42 18.60 5.69
N GLU A 141 -5.70 19.63 6.18
CA GLU A 141 -5.77 20.01 7.60
C GLU A 141 -7.18 20.54 7.98
N ALA A 142 -7.75 21.41 7.14
CA ALA A 142 -9.08 21.98 7.37
C ALA A 142 -10.19 20.90 7.34
N GLU A 143 -10.03 19.88 6.51
CA GLU A 143 -10.96 18.74 6.38
C GLU A 143 -10.70 17.62 7.40
N GLY A 144 -9.64 17.72 8.21
CA GLY A 144 -9.30 16.69 9.18
C GLY A 144 -8.93 15.34 8.54
N ARG A 145 -8.23 15.36 7.40
CA ARG A 145 -7.86 14.15 6.67
C ARG A 145 -6.70 13.40 7.33
N PHE A 146 -6.76 12.07 7.29
CA PHE A 146 -5.64 11.21 7.69
C PHE A 146 -4.58 11.20 6.59
N LYS A 147 -3.31 11.41 6.96
CA LYS A 147 -2.20 11.62 6.02
C LYS A 147 -1.04 10.68 6.31
N GLN A 148 -0.57 9.96 5.28
CA GLN A 148 0.61 9.09 5.35
C GLN A 148 1.72 9.58 4.41
N LEU A 149 2.97 9.49 4.87
CA LEU A 149 4.14 9.54 4.00
C LEU A 149 4.40 8.14 3.45
N THR A 150 4.57 8.03 2.14
CA THR A 150 4.95 6.76 1.53
C THR A 150 6.46 6.63 1.52
N VAL A 151 6.98 5.60 2.18
CA VAL A 151 8.37 5.16 2.11
C VAL A 151 8.40 3.88 1.28
N TRP A 152 9.23 3.79 0.24
CA TRP A 152 9.25 2.60 -0.62
C TRP A 152 10.65 2.00 -0.63
N PHE A 153 10.78 0.87 0.01
CA PHE A 153 12.04 0.15 0.20
C PHE A 153 11.73 -1.35 0.34
N GLY A 154 12.78 -2.17 0.39
CA GLY A 154 12.66 -3.60 0.64
C GLY A 154 12.65 -4.43 -0.64
N PHE A 155 12.08 -5.61 -0.54
CA PHE A 155 12.07 -6.61 -1.59
C PHE A 155 11.23 -6.18 -2.81
N ASP A 156 10.04 -5.58 -2.59
CA ASP A 156 9.15 -5.21 -3.69
C ASP A 156 9.82 -4.25 -4.67
N VAL A 157 10.37 -3.12 -4.20
CA VAL A 157 11.03 -2.17 -5.10
C VAL A 157 12.26 -2.78 -5.77
N ALA A 158 13.00 -3.63 -5.04
CA ALA A 158 14.19 -4.28 -5.56
C ALA A 158 13.86 -5.24 -6.71
N HIS A 159 12.91 -6.16 -6.51
CA HIS A 159 12.59 -7.14 -7.54
C HIS A 159 11.70 -6.59 -8.66
N SER A 160 10.74 -5.71 -8.33
CA SER A 160 9.72 -5.26 -9.31
C SER A 160 10.21 -4.09 -10.18
N ARG A 161 11.18 -3.31 -9.72
CA ARG A 161 11.64 -2.09 -10.38
C ARG A 161 13.08 -2.11 -10.83
N LEU A 162 13.96 -2.86 -10.14
CA LEU A 162 15.39 -2.77 -10.34
C LEU A 162 15.99 -3.99 -11.03
N THR A 163 15.90 -5.15 -10.39
CA THR A 163 16.72 -6.32 -10.77
C THR A 163 15.91 -7.43 -11.45
N GLY A 164 14.60 -7.47 -11.27
CA GLY A 164 13.76 -8.60 -11.63
C GLY A 164 13.66 -9.64 -10.50
N THR A 165 12.55 -10.36 -10.48
CA THR A 165 12.23 -11.30 -9.39
C THR A 165 13.27 -12.42 -9.28
N GLU A 166 13.62 -13.05 -10.40
CA GLU A 166 14.58 -14.16 -10.42
C GLU A 166 15.96 -13.73 -9.89
N ASN A 167 16.50 -12.61 -10.41
CA ASN A 167 17.79 -12.10 -9.99
C ASN A 167 17.79 -11.71 -8.50
N MET A 168 16.72 -11.07 -8.00
CA MET A 168 16.66 -10.69 -6.60
C MET A 168 16.57 -11.93 -5.69
N LEU A 169 15.81 -12.96 -6.07
CA LEU A 169 15.74 -14.20 -5.29
C LEU A 169 17.08 -14.93 -5.24
N VAL A 170 17.84 -14.92 -6.34
CA VAL A 170 19.23 -15.45 -6.37
C VAL A 170 20.13 -14.60 -5.48
N ALA A 171 20.03 -13.27 -5.57
CA ALA A 171 20.85 -12.37 -4.75
C ALA A 171 20.61 -12.52 -3.25
N LEU A 172 19.37 -12.81 -2.82
CA LEU A 172 19.09 -13.11 -1.40
C LEU A 172 19.86 -14.32 -0.86
N LEU A 173 20.28 -15.25 -1.73
CA LEU A 173 21.00 -16.46 -1.34
C LEU A 173 22.51 -16.34 -1.56
N ASP A 174 22.92 -15.81 -2.69
CA ASP A 174 24.31 -15.83 -3.15
C ASP A 174 25.05 -14.51 -2.87
N GLU A 175 24.34 -13.40 -2.80
CA GLU A 175 24.89 -12.04 -2.63
C GLU A 175 24.05 -11.22 -1.62
N PRO A 176 23.81 -11.73 -0.39
CA PRO A 176 22.88 -11.09 0.56
C PRO A 176 23.29 -9.68 0.98
N GLU A 177 24.61 -9.37 0.98
CA GLU A 177 25.10 -8.03 1.26
C GLU A 177 24.64 -7.02 0.20
N TRP A 178 24.61 -7.41 -1.07
CA TRP A 178 24.09 -6.57 -2.13
C TRP A 178 22.59 -6.32 -1.99
N ALA A 179 21.81 -7.36 -1.72
CA ALA A 179 20.37 -7.21 -1.47
C ALA A 179 20.10 -6.26 -0.28
N MET A 180 20.82 -6.46 0.83
CA MET A 180 20.70 -5.57 2.01
C MET A 180 21.15 -4.15 1.72
N ASP A 181 22.15 -3.92 0.90
CA ASP A 181 22.58 -2.56 0.51
C ASP A 181 21.51 -1.84 -0.32
N ILE A 182 20.80 -2.56 -1.19
CA ILE A 182 19.61 -2.03 -1.89
C ILE A 182 18.54 -1.62 -0.87
N PHE A 183 18.15 -2.50 0.05
CA PHE A 183 17.10 -2.22 1.03
C PHE A 183 17.46 -1.04 1.93
N ASP A 184 18.68 -0.99 2.44
CA ASP A 184 19.17 0.09 3.31
C ASP A 184 19.24 1.44 2.59
N THR A 185 19.71 1.44 1.32
CA THR A 185 19.81 2.66 0.52
C THR A 185 18.41 3.25 0.24
N TYR A 186 17.46 2.42 -0.15
CA TYR A 186 16.07 2.86 -0.37
C TYR A 186 15.41 3.35 0.91
N LEU A 187 15.59 2.63 2.02
CA LEU A 187 15.07 3.05 3.32
C LEU A 187 15.65 4.40 3.74
N LYS A 188 16.98 4.53 3.77
CA LYS A 188 17.66 5.77 4.17
C LYS A 188 17.24 6.95 3.31
N THR A 189 17.20 6.78 1.98
CA THR A 189 16.78 7.84 1.06
C THR A 189 15.32 8.24 1.33
N SER A 190 14.42 7.27 1.45
CA SER A 190 13.01 7.53 1.71
C SER A 190 12.79 8.26 3.03
N LEU A 191 13.42 7.79 4.11
CA LEU A 191 13.29 8.42 5.43
C LEU A 191 13.90 9.82 5.46
N ALA A 192 15.03 10.04 4.77
CA ALA A 192 15.64 11.38 4.66
C ALA A 192 14.73 12.37 3.93
N LEU A 193 14.07 11.94 2.85
CA LEU A 193 13.10 12.76 2.12
C LEU A 193 11.86 13.06 2.97
N CYS A 194 11.33 12.06 3.67
CA CYS A 194 10.22 12.24 4.59
C CYS A 194 10.59 13.19 5.74
N GLN A 195 11.80 13.08 6.30
CA GLN A 195 12.27 13.98 7.36
C GLN A 195 12.30 15.44 6.89
N LYS A 196 12.78 15.71 5.66
CA LYS A 196 12.75 17.07 5.10
C LYS A 196 11.34 17.65 5.01
N ILE A 197 10.34 16.83 4.68
CA ILE A 197 8.93 17.25 4.66
C ILE A 197 8.47 17.64 6.08
N LEU A 198 8.82 16.83 7.08
CA LEU A 198 8.48 17.11 8.48
C LEU A 198 9.21 18.37 9.00
N ASP A 199 10.48 18.53 8.67
CA ASP A 199 11.30 19.70 9.06
C ASP A 199 10.78 21.00 8.43
N ALA A 200 10.14 20.92 7.26
CA ALA A 200 9.45 22.05 6.63
C ALA A 200 8.11 22.42 7.31
N GLY A 201 7.73 21.71 8.37
CA GLY A 201 6.55 22.01 9.20
C GLY A 201 5.28 21.26 8.80
N TYR A 202 5.32 20.39 7.80
CA TYR A 202 4.18 19.53 7.45
C TYR A 202 4.04 18.39 8.47
N LYS A 203 2.82 18.08 8.88
CA LYS A 203 2.52 17.02 9.85
C LYS A 203 1.81 15.86 9.17
N PHE A 204 2.24 14.65 9.48
CA PHE A 204 1.66 13.41 8.98
C PHE A 204 1.30 12.50 10.16
N ASP A 205 0.34 11.60 9.92
CA ASP A 205 -0.21 10.70 10.94
C ASP A 205 0.48 9.34 10.93
N GLY A 206 1.05 8.96 9.78
CA GLY A 206 1.69 7.67 9.63
C GLY A 206 2.64 7.60 8.44
N ILE A 207 3.32 6.44 8.36
CA ILE A 207 4.02 5.99 7.17
C ILE A 207 3.34 4.77 6.57
N PHE A 208 3.53 4.59 5.28
CA PHE A 208 3.05 3.44 4.51
C PHE A 208 4.14 2.99 3.54
N TRP A 209 4.34 1.69 3.41
CA TRP A 209 5.24 1.18 2.36
C TRP A 209 4.69 -0.08 1.71
N TYR A 210 5.01 -0.23 0.43
CA TYR A 210 4.81 -1.49 -0.30
C TYR A 210 6.03 -2.38 -0.11
N ASP A 211 5.78 -3.65 0.21
CA ASP A 211 6.79 -4.69 0.16
C ASP A 211 6.14 -6.05 -0.10
N ASP A 212 5.84 -6.32 -1.38
CA ASP A 212 5.16 -7.54 -1.81
C ASP A 212 6.07 -8.76 -1.68
N MET A 213 5.93 -9.48 -0.58
CA MET A 213 6.74 -10.65 -0.22
C MET A 213 6.05 -11.98 -0.51
N GLY A 214 4.76 -11.95 -0.90
CA GLY A 214 3.95 -13.14 -1.11
C GLY A 214 3.74 -13.49 -2.57
N TYR A 215 3.57 -14.78 -2.82
CA TYR A 215 3.07 -15.33 -4.07
C TYR A 215 1.79 -16.11 -3.80
N LYS A 216 1.23 -16.83 -4.79
CA LYS A 216 0.03 -17.61 -4.61
C LYS A 216 0.33 -18.84 -3.73
N GLY A 217 -0.17 -18.85 -2.49
CA GLY A 217 -0.04 -19.97 -1.56
C GLY A 217 1.34 -20.15 -0.90
N THR A 218 2.29 -19.25 -1.16
CA THR A 218 3.63 -19.30 -0.52
C THR A 218 4.28 -17.92 -0.55
N PRO A 219 5.15 -17.57 0.42
CA PRO A 219 6.04 -16.42 0.31
C PRO A 219 7.10 -16.64 -0.79
N PHE A 220 7.72 -15.57 -1.28
CA PHE A 220 8.85 -15.63 -2.22
C PHE A 220 10.11 -16.23 -1.59
N PHE A 221 10.26 -16.10 -0.29
CA PHE A 221 11.44 -16.57 0.47
C PHE A 221 11.02 -17.09 1.86
N SER A 222 11.96 -17.74 2.55
CA SER A 222 11.69 -18.32 3.85
C SER A 222 11.55 -17.26 4.96
N ALA A 223 10.89 -17.62 6.08
CA ALA A 223 10.85 -16.77 7.27
C ALA A 223 12.26 -16.49 7.84
N GLN A 224 13.20 -17.41 7.68
CA GLN A 224 14.59 -17.19 8.07
C GLN A 224 15.23 -16.09 7.21
N THR A 225 15.08 -16.16 5.89
CA THR A 225 15.57 -15.12 4.96
C THR A 225 14.96 -13.75 5.29
N TYR A 226 13.65 -13.71 5.55
CA TYR A 226 12.99 -12.46 5.99
C TYR A 226 13.64 -11.91 7.25
N ARG A 227 13.76 -12.72 8.30
CA ARG A 227 14.31 -12.32 9.60
C ARG A 227 15.73 -11.80 9.52
N GLU A 228 16.56 -12.46 8.71
CA GLU A 228 17.98 -12.11 8.59
C GLU A 228 18.23 -10.91 7.69
N LEU A 229 17.49 -10.78 6.57
CA LEU A 229 17.84 -9.83 5.51
C LEU A 229 16.88 -8.64 5.39
N LEU A 230 15.59 -8.76 5.79
CA LEU A 230 14.59 -7.73 5.52
C LEU A 230 13.94 -7.15 6.79
N GLN A 231 13.60 -7.98 7.76
CA GLN A 231 13.00 -7.58 9.04
C GLN A 231 13.72 -6.42 9.73
N PRO A 232 15.08 -6.36 9.77
CA PRO A 232 15.78 -5.24 10.40
C PRO A 232 15.47 -3.87 9.77
N PHE A 233 15.18 -3.84 8.47
CA PHE A 233 14.82 -2.61 7.76
C PHE A 233 13.37 -2.23 8.01
N HIS A 234 12.44 -3.18 8.04
CA HIS A 234 11.06 -2.97 8.46
C HIS A 234 11.01 -2.39 9.88
N LYS A 235 11.75 -3.00 10.81
CA LYS A 235 11.82 -2.48 12.18
C LYS A 235 12.36 -1.05 12.25
N LYS A 236 13.42 -0.72 11.51
CA LYS A 236 13.94 0.65 11.44
C LYS A 236 12.89 1.65 10.92
N ALA A 237 12.07 1.26 9.92
CA ALA A 237 11.00 2.12 9.41
C ALA A 237 9.92 2.35 10.47
N VAL A 238 9.51 1.29 11.17
CA VAL A 238 8.53 1.35 12.26
C VAL A 238 9.04 2.22 13.40
N ASP A 239 10.26 1.98 13.88
CA ASP A 239 10.88 2.75 14.98
C ASP A 239 10.96 4.24 14.61
N TRP A 240 11.38 4.57 13.37
CA TRP A 240 11.43 5.95 12.89
C TRP A 240 10.06 6.64 12.93
N ALA A 241 8.99 5.93 12.57
CA ALA A 241 7.62 6.46 12.62
C ALA A 241 7.17 6.67 14.07
N HIS A 242 7.34 5.65 14.92
CA HIS A 242 6.90 5.68 16.31
C HIS A 242 7.62 6.76 17.14
N GLU A 243 8.92 6.97 16.92
CA GLU A 243 9.68 8.08 17.55
C GLU A 243 9.07 9.47 17.25
N ARG A 244 8.31 9.59 16.16
CA ARG A 244 7.62 10.81 15.72
C ARG A 244 6.13 10.84 16.05
N GLY A 245 5.64 9.83 16.79
CA GLY A 245 4.24 9.67 17.15
C GLY A 245 3.33 9.25 15.99
N MET A 246 3.92 8.84 14.87
CA MET A 246 3.22 8.37 13.67
C MET A 246 2.98 6.86 13.76
N VAL A 247 1.92 6.38 13.10
CA VAL A 247 1.65 4.94 12.91
C VAL A 247 2.36 4.40 11.67
N ALA A 248 2.54 3.08 11.61
CA ALA A 248 3.24 2.40 10.52
C ALA A 248 2.35 1.31 9.89
N GLU A 249 2.19 1.35 8.56
CA GLU A 249 1.41 0.39 7.78
C GLU A 249 2.26 -0.28 6.72
N LEU A 250 2.30 -1.62 6.76
CA LEU A 250 2.93 -2.46 5.74
C LEU A 250 1.88 -2.95 4.75
N HIS A 251 2.15 -2.74 3.45
CA HIS A 251 1.43 -3.41 2.36
C HIS A 251 2.26 -4.56 1.82
N SER A 252 1.68 -5.75 1.80
CA SER A 252 2.28 -6.91 1.16
C SER A 252 1.22 -7.82 0.57
N CYS A 253 1.15 -7.87 -0.77
CA CYS A 253 0.30 -8.80 -1.50
C CYS A 253 0.81 -10.26 -1.40
N GLY A 254 -0.06 -11.20 -1.77
CA GLY A 254 0.23 -12.62 -1.80
C GLY A 254 0.07 -13.31 -0.44
N PHE A 255 0.51 -14.56 -0.40
CA PHE A 255 0.46 -15.38 0.82
C PHE A 255 1.71 -15.17 1.65
N ILE A 256 1.57 -14.45 2.76
CA ILE A 256 2.68 -14.10 3.67
C ILE A 256 2.49 -14.63 5.11
N GLU A 257 1.51 -15.50 5.34
CA GLU A 257 1.20 -16.01 6.68
C GLU A 257 2.44 -16.57 7.42
N PRO A 258 3.37 -17.32 6.77
CA PRO A 258 4.57 -17.82 7.43
C PRO A 258 5.55 -16.74 7.93
N LEU A 259 5.44 -15.51 7.38
CA LEU A 259 6.28 -14.36 7.76
C LEU A 259 5.66 -13.54 8.90
N LEU A 260 4.36 -13.71 9.18
CA LEU A 260 3.64 -12.86 10.13
C LEU A 260 4.20 -12.85 11.56
N PRO A 261 4.68 -13.96 12.14
CA PRO A 261 5.31 -13.89 13.46
C PRO A 261 6.44 -12.85 13.52
N ASP A 262 7.30 -12.86 12.52
CA ASP A 262 8.45 -11.95 12.43
C ASP A 262 8.02 -10.52 12.03
N ILE A 263 6.98 -10.37 11.19
CA ILE A 263 6.39 -9.07 10.84
C ILE A 263 5.82 -8.39 12.09
N VAL A 264 5.05 -9.12 12.89
CA VAL A 264 4.47 -8.59 14.14
C VAL A 264 5.57 -8.15 15.12
N GLU A 265 6.70 -8.85 15.18
CA GLU A 265 7.84 -8.48 16.03
C GLU A 265 8.51 -7.15 15.62
N THR A 266 8.29 -6.67 14.39
CA THR A 266 8.76 -5.33 14.00
C THR A 266 8.03 -4.20 14.73
N GLY A 267 6.83 -4.49 15.26
CA GLY A 267 5.96 -3.50 15.90
C GLY A 267 5.12 -2.70 14.90
N VAL A 268 4.98 -3.16 13.63
CA VAL A 268 4.09 -2.52 12.65
C VAL A 268 2.66 -2.50 13.15
N ASP A 269 1.95 -1.37 12.98
CA ASP A 269 0.61 -1.18 13.55
C ASP A 269 -0.49 -1.80 12.68
N MET A 270 -0.30 -1.85 11.36
CA MET A 270 -1.34 -2.30 10.41
C MET A 270 -0.73 -3.09 9.25
N LEU A 271 -1.39 -4.17 8.85
CA LEU A 271 -1.08 -4.95 7.65
C LEU A 271 -2.17 -4.78 6.59
N ASN A 272 -1.77 -4.48 5.36
CA ASN A 272 -2.59 -4.35 4.16
C ASN A 272 -1.95 -5.08 2.97
N PRO A 273 -2.72 -5.69 2.05
CA PRO A 273 -4.06 -6.21 2.27
C PRO A 273 -3.97 -7.62 2.87
N LEU A 274 -5.11 -8.20 3.21
CA LEU A 274 -5.17 -9.64 3.46
C LEU A 274 -5.64 -10.32 2.16
N GLU A 275 -4.72 -10.74 1.30
CA GLU A 275 -5.07 -11.25 -0.03
C GLU A 275 -5.69 -12.65 0.04
N VAL A 276 -7.02 -12.69 0.18
CA VAL A 276 -7.80 -13.92 0.38
C VAL A 276 -7.62 -14.92 -0.76
N LYS A 277 -7.59 -14.42 -2.01
CA LYS A 277 -7.37 -15.26 -3.20
C LYS A 277 -5.99 -15.91 -3.25
N ALA A 278 -5.01 -15.37 -2.52
CA ALA A 278 -3.67 -15.96 -2.39
C ALA A 278 -3.58 -16.98 -1.24
N GLY A 279 -4.60 -17.07 -0.40
CA GLY A 279 -4.68 -18.01 0.72
C GLY A 279 -4.65 -17.39 2.11
N MET A 280 -4.62 -16.04 2.23
CA MET A 280 -4.72 -15.38 3.52
C MET A 280 -6.12 -15.55 4.10
N ASP A 281 -6.23 -16.02 5.35
CA ASP A 281 -7.51 -16.18 6.05
C ASP A 281 -7.67 -15.08 7.12
N PRO A 282 -8.53 -14.06 6.88
CA PRO A 282 -8.69 -12.94 7.79
C PRO A 282 -9.12 -13.36 9.21
N GLN A 283 -10.01 -14.35 9.34
CA GLN A 283 -10.51 -14.80 10.65
C GLN A 283 -9.42 -15.51 11.45
N LYS A 284 -8.64 -16.37 10.80
CA LYS A 284 -7.47 -17.02 11.41
C LYS A 284 -6.44 -15.99 11.87
N LEU A 285 -6.12 -15.03 11.01
CA LEU A 285 -5.14 -13.99 11.32
C LEU A 285 -5.61 -13.08 12.45
N LYS A 286 -6.89 -12.69 12.46
CA LYS A 286 -7.48 -11.94 13.57
C LYS A 286 -7.38 -12.70 14.90
N THR A 287 -7.62 -14.00 14.89
CA THR A 287 -7.52 -14.85 16.09
C THR A 287 -6.08 -14.94 16.60
N LEU A 288 -5.09 -15.04 15.70
CA LEU A 288 -3.68 -15.26 16.07
C LEU A 288 -2.94 -13.96 16.43
N TYR A 289 -3.28 -12.86 15.80
CA TYR A 289 -2.48 -11.63 15.86
C TYR A 289 -3.29 -10.36 16.09
N GLY A 290 -4.63 -10.43 16.14
CA GLY A 290 -5.49 -9.25 16.20
C GLY A 290 -5.41 -8.44 17.49
N ASP A 291 -4.70 -8.91 18.50
CA ASP A 291 -4.34 -8.18 19.71
C ASP A 291 -3.00 -7.41 19.59
N LYS A 292 -2.23 -7.65 18.52
CA LYS A 292 -0.89 -7.10 18.30
C LYS A 292 -0.79 -6.21 17.07
N ILE A 293 -1.56 -6.51 16.03
CA ILE A 293 -1.54 -5.80 14.75
C ILE A 293 -2.96 -5.61 14.23
N GLY A 294 -3.21 -4.45 13.63
CA GLY A 294 -4.45 -4.20 12.89
C GLY A 294 -4.42 -4.80 11.49
N PHE A 295 -5.59 -4.91 10.88
CA PHE A 295 -5.77 -5.46 9.54
C PHE A 295 -6.59 -4.51 8.68
N HIS A 296 -6.11 -4.25 7.46
CA HIS A 296 -6.75 -3.39 6.49
C HIS A 296 -7.05 -4.20 5.22
N GLY A 297 -8.34 -4.46 4.93
CA GLY A 297 -8.79 -5.26 3.79
C GLY A 297 -9.35 -6.62 4.15
N GLY A 298 -9.18 -7.60 3.27
CA GLY A 298 -9.57 -9.01 3.52
C GLY A 298 -10.98 -9.38 3.07
N ILE A 299 -11.67 -8.53 2.29
CA ILE A 299 -12.89 -8.93 1.56
C ILE A 299 -12.49 -9.31 0.13
N ASN A 300 -12.70 -10.58 -0.24
CA ASN A 300 -12.22 -11.14 -1.49
C ASN A 300 -12.76 -10.39 -2.73
N ALA A 301 -11.90 -9.63 -3.41
CA ALA A 301 -12.26 -8.82 -4.56
C ALA A 301 -12.82 -9.65 -5.74
N GLN A 302 -12.54 -10.95 -5.81
CA GLN A 302 -13.11 -11.84 -6.84
C GLN A 302 -14.62 -12.08 -6.69
N LEU A 303 -15.20 -11.75 -5.53
CA LEU A 303 -16.64 -11.91 -5.28
C LEU A 303 -17.45 -10.65 -5.60
N TRP A 304 -16.81 -9.50 -5.84
CA TRP A 304 -17.46 -8.20 -5.88
C TRP A 304 -18.34 -7.95 -7.11
N ASP A 305 -18.28 -8.77 -8.14
CA ASP A 305 -19.20 -8.77 -9.28
C ASP A 305 -20.49 -9.56 -9.01
N ASP A 306 -20.51 -10.41 -7.97
CA ASP A 306 -21.66 -11.16 -7.48
C ASP A 306 -22.12 -10.61 -6.13
N ILE A 307 -23.15 -9.78 -6.16
CA ILE A 307 -23.61 -9.03 -4.99
C ILE A 307 -24.02 -9.93 -3.81
N ASP A 308 -24.59 -11.09 -4.07
CA ASP A 308 -25.02 -12.00 -3.01
C ASP A 308 -23.81 -12.67 -2.33
N LYS A 309 -22.79 -13.01 -3.11
CA LYS A 309 -21.56 -13.61 -2.57
C LYS A 309 -20.75 -12.62 -1.75
N VAL A 310 -20.55 -11.39 -2.24
CA VAL A 310 -19.79 -10.38 -1.48
C VAL A 310 -20.53 -10.00 -0.19
N LYS A 311 -21.86 -9.88 -0.21
CA LYS A 311 -22.64 -9.61 1.00
C LYS A 311 -22.50 -10.73 2.03
N ALA A 312 -22.63 -11.99 1.60
CA ALA A 312 -22.46 -13.13 2.48
C ALA A 312 -21.05 -13.17 3.11
N GLU A 313 -20.03 -12.82 2.35
CA GLU A 313 -18.67 -12.71 2.88
C GLU A 313 -18.52 -11.55 3.86
N MET A 314 -19.05 -10.38 3.56
CA MET A 314 -19.04 -9.23 4.47
C MET A 314 -19.73 -9.54 5.79
N GLU A 315 -20.89 -10.18 5.75
CA GLU A 315 -21.65 -10.61 6.95
C GLU A 315 -20.89 -11.65 7.79
N ARG A 316 -20.05 -12.46 7.16
CA ARG A 316 -19.18 -13.44 7.83
C ARG A 316 -17.92 -12.80 8.41
N ILE A 317 -17.26 -11.91 7.68
CA ILE A 317 -15.91 -11.39 8.01
C ILE A 317 -15.97 -10.18 8.93
N ILE A 318 -16.79 -9.15 8.60
CA ILE A 318 -16.75 -7.86 9.31
C ILE A 318 -17.04 -7.98 10.81
N PRO A 319 -18.05 -8.76 11.27
CA PRO A 319 -18.32 -8.89 12.70
C PRO A 319 -17.13 -9.43 13.50
N ILE A 320 -16.37 -10.36 12.93
CA ILE A 320 -15.19 -10.97 13.56
C ILE A 320 -14.02 -10.01 13.52
N MET A 321 -13.75 -9.41 12.37
CA MET A 321 -12.59 -8.55 12.19
C MET A 321 -12.64 -7.27 13.02
N LYS A 322 -13.84 -6.69 13.25
CA LYS A 322 -13.98 -5.49 14.06
C LYS A 322 -13.86 -5.72 15.56
N GLU A 323 -14.04 -6.96 16.04
CA GLU A 323 -13.99 -7.30 17.46
C GLU A 323 -12.61 -6.94 18.06
N GLY A 324 -12.63 -6.20 19.19
CA GLY A 324 -11.39 -5.71 19.81
C GLY A 324 -10.67 -4.60 19.03
N GLY A 325 -11.29 -4.00 18.00
CA GLY A 325 -10.68 -2.91 17.20
C GLY A 325 -9.67 -3.38 16.16
N GLY A 326 -8.88 -2.43 15.62
CA GLY A 326 -7.78 -2.74 14.71
C GLY A 326 -8.20 -3.23 13.31
N TYR A 327 -9.41 -2.89 12.85
CA TYR A 327 -9.88 -3.31 11.52
C TYR A 327 -10.32 -2.13 10.66
N ILE A 328 -9.82 -2.10 9.42
CA ILE A 328 -10.21 -1.18 8.36
C ILE A 328 -10.87 -1.99 7.24
N PHE A 329 -12.09 -1.63 6.87
CA PHE A 329 -12.79 -2.27 5.77
C PHE A 329 -12.18 -1.88 4.43
N ALA A 330 -11.85 -2.89 3.62
CA ALA A 330 -11.48 -2.78 2.21
C ALA A 330 -11.61 -4.13 1.51
N SER A 331 -11.55 -4.10 0.18
CA SER A 331 -11.26 -5.29 -0.62
C SER A 331 -9.87 -5.85 -0.31
N ASP A 332 -9.62 -7.08 -0.71
CA ASP A 332 -8.29 -7.72 -0.57
C ASP A 332 -7.27 -7.28 -1.63
N HIS A 333 -7.63 -6.33 -2.48
CA HIS A 333 -6.72 -5.73 -3.47
C HIS A 333 -7.19 -4.34 -3.92
N SER A 334 -8.12 -4.25 -4.87
CA SER A 334 -8.74 -3.02 -5.35
C SER A 334 -10.10 -3.36 -5.94
N ILE A 335 -11.05 -2.42 -5.89
CA ILE A 335 -12.39 -2.62 -6.42
C ILE A 335 -12.32 -2.79 -7.95
N PRO A 336 -12.73 -3.97 -8.47
CA PRO A 336 -12.54 -4.30 -9.88
C PRO A 336 -13.52 -3.58 -10.81
N ASN A 337 -13.17 -3.51 -12.10
CA ASN A 337 -13.99 -2.85 -13.13
C ASN A 337 -15.35 -3.53 -13.37
N SER A 338 -15.52 -4.76 -12.91
CA SER A 338 -16.78 -5.52 -12.99
C SER A 338 -17.86 -5.01 -12.03
N VAL A 339 -17.50 -4.25 -10.99
CA VAL A 339 -18.45 -3.75 -9.98
C VAL A 339 -19.26 -2.57 -10.52
N SER A 340 -20.58 -2.75 -10.60
CA SER A 340 -21.51 -1.68 -10.99
C SER A 340 -21.68 -0.62 -9.89
N LEU A 341 -22.15 0.58 -10.27
CA LEU A 341 -22.50 1.63 -9.31
C LEU A 341 -23.58 1.17 -8.34
N GLU A 342 -24.55 0.38 -8.80
CA GLU A 342 -25.61 -0.18 -7.98
C GLU A 342 -25.07 -1.16 -6.94
N ASN A 343 -24.28 -2.15 -7.37
CA ASN A 343 -23.65 -3.10 -6.44
C ASN A 343 -22.78 -2.39 -5.42
N MET A 344 -22.00 -1.38 -5.83
CA MET A 344 -21.16 -0.63 -4.88
C MET A 344 -22.00 0.14 -3.85
N ARG A 345 -23.16 0.68 -4.20
CA ARG A 345 -24.09 1.30 -3.21
C ARG A 345 -24.57 0.29 -2.17
N GLU A 346 -24.89 -0.93 -2.59
CA GLU A 346 -25.32 -1.98 -1.68
C GLU A 346 -24.18 -2.44 -0.76
N ILE A 347 -22.97 -2.61 -1.31
CA ILE A 347 -21.76 -2.93 -0.57
C ILE A 347 -21.48 -1.85 0.49
N ALA A 348 -21.45 -0.57 0.08
CA ALA A 348 -21.23 0.55 0.99
C ALA A 348 -22.29 0.61 2.11
N THR A 349 -23.56 0.47 1.76
CA THR A 349 -24.66 0.44 2.74
C THR A 349 -24.49 -0.69 3.76
N LEU A 350 -24.13 -1.87 3.31
CA LEU A 350 -23.91 -3.01 4.19
C LEU A 350 -22.65 -2.83 5.05
N ALA A 351 -21.56 -2.29 4.48
CA ALA A 351 -20.35 -1.99 5.22
C ALA A 351 -20.61 -1.00 6.37
N HIS A 352 -21.35 0.08 6.10
CA HIS A 352 -21.79 1.03 7.13
C HIS A 352 -22.64 0.38 8.22
N LYS A 353 -23.56 -0.52 7.84
CA LYS A 353 -24.41 -1.23 8.81
C LYS A 353 -23.60 -2.16 9.70
N LEU A 354 -22.74 -2.99 9.12
CA LEU A 354 -21.94 -3.99 9.85
C LEU A 354 -20.78 -3.36 10.62
N GLY A 355 -20.28 -2.22 10.14
CA GLY A 355 -19.12 -1.53 10.71
C GLY A 355 -19.38 -0.77 12.00
N LYS A 356 -20.65 -0.51 12.38
CA LYS A 356 -21.00 0.16 13.64
C LYS A 356 -20.70 -0.73 14.84
N TYR A 357 -20.23 -0.12 15.93
CA TYR A 357 -20.01 -0.78 17.21
C TYR A 357 -21.26 -0.68 18.11
#